data_edff0665f5debc473cce84d29e347780
#
_entry.id   edff0665f5debc473cce84d29e347780
#
_cell.length_a   1.000
_cell.length_b   1.000
_cell.length_c   1.000
_cell.angle_alpha   90.00
_cell.angle_beta   90.00
_cell.angle_gamma   90.00
#
_symmetry.space_group_name_H-M   'P 1'
#
loop_
_entity.id
_entity.type
_entity.pdbx_description
1 polymer ?
#
loop_
_entity_poly.entity_id
_entity_poly.type
_entity_poly.pdbx_seq_one_letter_code
_entity_poly.pdbx_strand_id
1 'polypeptide(L)'
;QRNGFIYLHEMRAFRDGYSDYTLLNILDGCRKYGVTKIVIETNFGDGIVSELFRKHLSSRKQHVDIEEVRANVRKEDRIIDSLEPILNQHRLVVDRSVVEWDYRSNKDEAPELRLLYMLFYQMSRMCREKGAVKHDDRLDCLAQGVQYFTDALSISATEMIKLREREEFKDILEGFLDDPVASANHMVMGMNLDQRKKARGLQGKKPLPTWV
;
A
#
# COMPACT_ATOMS: atom_id res chain seq x y z
N GLN A 1 -6.68 -2.62 -5.75
CA GLN A 1 -6.40 -1.20 -5.99
C GLN A 1 -6.53 -0.86 -7.47
N ARG A 2 -7.09 0.30 -7.82
CA ARG A 2 -7.20 0.76 -9.20
C ARG A 2 -7.17 2.29 -9.24
N ASN A 3 -6.36 2.87 -10.14
CA ASN A 3 -6.27 4.33 -10.34
C ASN A 3 -6.00 5.13 -9.04
N GLY A 4 -5.20 4.57 -8.14
CA GLY A 4 -4.90 5.20 -6.86
C GLY A 4 -6.00 5.09 -5.79
N PHE A 5 -7.13 4.46 -6.07
CA PHE A 5 -8.16 4.14 -5.09
C PHE A 5 -7.96 2.75 -4.50
N ILE A 6 -8.29 2.61 -3.23
CA ILE A 6 -8.32 1.34 -2.52
C ILE A 6 -9.79 0.94 -2.34
N TYR A 7 -10.13 -0.29 -2.71
CA TYR A 7 -11.49 -0.80 -2.65
C TYR A 7 -11.58 -1.86 -1.56
N LEU A 8 -12.48 -1.66 -0.60
CA LEU A 8 -12.84 -2.63 0.42
C LEU A 8 -14.10 -3.38 -0.04
N HIS A 9 -13.93 -4.59 -0.55
CA HIS A 9 -15.02 -5.40 -1.09
C HIS A 9 -15.69 -6.28 -0.04
N GLU A 10 -14.94 -6.72 0.96
CA GLU A 10 -15.47 -7.59 2.02
C GLU A 10 -14.68 -7.38 3.31
N MET A 11 -15.36 -7.48 4.43
CA MET A 11 -14.81 -7.52 5.78
C MET A 11 -15.49 -8.66 6.52
N ARG A 12 -14.72 -9.49 7.20
CA ARG A 12 -15.25 -10.56 8.06
C ARG A 12 -14.51 -10.60 9.39
N ALA A 13 -15.19 -11.09 10.42
CA ALA A 13 -14.59 -11.43 11.70
C ALA A 13 -15.04 -12.83 12.09
N PHE A 14 -14.11 -13.61 12.62
CA PHE A 14 -14.34 -14.99 13.03
C PHE A 14 -13.99 -15.12 14.53
N ARG A 15 -14.80 -15.88 15.26
CA ARG A 15 -14.58 -16.12 16.69
C ARG A 15 -13.85 -17.43 16.97
N ASP A 16 -13.80 -18.32 15.99
CA ASP A 16 -13.24 -19.67 16.12
C ASP A 16 -11.73 -19.73 15.89
N GLY A 17 -11.05 -18.59 15.96
CA GLY A 17 -9.61 -18.50 15.72
C GLY A 17 -9.26 -19.05 14.34
N TYR A 18 -8.21 -19.88 14.26
CA TYR A 18 -7.72 -20.49 13.03
C TYR A 18 -8.29 -21.90 12.78
N SER A 19 -9.57 -22.11 13.10
CA SER A 19 -10.26 -23.35 12.79
C SER A 19 -10.33 -23.61 11.29
N ASP A 20 -10.51 -24.87 10.87
CA ASP A 20 -10.72 -25.23 9.47
C ASP A 20 -11.89 -24.44 8.86
N TYR A 21 -12.96 -24.23 9.64
CA TYR A 21 -14.09 -23.41 9.21
C TYR A 21 -13.67 -21.99 8.85
N THR A 22 -12.91 -21.32 9.70
CA THR A 22 -12.40 -19.97 9.47
C THR A 22 -11.51 -19.93 8.20
N LEU A 23 -10.52 -20.83 8.11
CA LEU A 23 -9.59 -20.88 7.01
C LEU A 23 -10.30 -21.14 5.67
N LEU A 24 -11.23 -22.08 5.65
CA LEU A 24 -12.00 -22.39 4.45
C LEU A 24 -12.88 -21.23 3.99
N ASN A 25 -13.52 -20.51 4.93
CA ASN A 25 -14.30 -19.31 4.60
C ASN A 25 -13.43 -18.18 4.02
N ILE A 26 -12.22 -17.98 4.55
CA ILE A 26 -11.27 -17.02 3.98
C ILE A 26 -10.88 -17.43 2.56
N LEU A 27 -10.56 -18.69 2.32
CA LEU A 27 -10.19 -19.19 1.00
C LEU A 27 -11.35 -19.16 -0.01
N ASP A 28 -12.59 -19.32 0.44
CA ASP A 28 -13.77 -19.12 -0.41
C ASP A 28 -13.91 -17.64 -0.81
N GLY A 29 -13.65 -16.72 0.11
CA GLY A 29 -13.53 -15.30 -0.20
C GLY A 29 -12.42 -15.00 -1.21
N CYS A 30 -11.24 -15.59 -1.01
CA CYS A 30 -10.12 -15.45 -1.95
C CYS A 30 -10.51 -15.93 -3.36
N ARG A 31 -11.21 -17.05 -3.48
CA ARG A 31 -11.67 -17.57 -4.75
C ARG A 31 -12.73 -16.67 -5.39
N LYS A 32 -13.68 -16.18 -4.59
CA LYS A 32 -14.77 -15.30 -5.04
C LYS A 32 -14.23 -14.02 -5.68
N TYR A 33 -13.20 -13.43 -5.10
CA TYR A 33 -12.65 -12.13 -5.52
C TYR A 33 -11.39 -12.25 -6.37
N GLY A 34 -10.94 -13.46 -6.72
CA GLY A 34 -9.70 -13.65 -7.48
C GLY A 34 -8.48 -13.13 -6.74
N VAL A 35 -8.41 -13.33 -5.43
CA VAL A 35 -7.29 -12.87 -4.59
C VAL A 35 -6.02 -13.59 -5.01
N THR A 36 -4.97 -12.84 -5.26
CA THR A 36 -3.65 -13.36 -5.65
C THR A 36 -2.68 -13.44 -4.49
N LYS A 37 -2.94 -12.69 -3.40
CA LYS A 37 -2.05 -12.65 -2.22
C LYS A 37 -2.84 -12.53 -0.92
N ILE A 38 -2.42 -13.29 0.09
CA ILE A 38 -2.86 -13.19 1.48
C ILE A 38 -1.71 -12.59 2.29
N VAL A 39 -1.97 -11.50 3.00
CA VAL A 39 -1.02 -10.89 3.93
C VAL A 39 -1.43 -11.27 5.35
N ILE A 40 -0.50 -11.82 6.12
CA ILE A 40 -0.76 -12.33 7.48
C ILE A 40 0.17 -11.63 8.46
N GLU A 41 -0.39 -11.03 9.51
CA GLU A 41 0.40 -10.51 10.62
C GLU A 41 0.84 -11.65 11.53
N THR A 42 2.17 -11.78 11.73
CA THR A 42 2.79 -12.90 12.45
C THR A 42 3.38 -12.48 13.79
N ASN A 43 2.74 -11.56 14.51
CA ASN A 43 3.21 -11.14 15.84
C ASN A 43 3.15 -12.28 16.89
N PHE A 44 2.34 -13.32 16.64
CA PHE A 44 2.25 -14.52 17.45
C PHE A 44 2.20 -15.77 16.57
N GLY A 45 3.05 -16.76 16.89
CA GLY A 45 2.97 -18.09 16.28
C GLY A 45 3.71 -18.26 14.95
N ASP A 46 4.83 -17.58 14.78
CA ASP A 46 5.80 -17.65 13.66
C ASP A 46 5.51 -18.76 12.62
N GLY A 47 4.79 -18.39 11.55
CA GLY A 47 4.58 -19.27 10.39
C GLY A 47 3.48 -20.33 10.52
N ILE A 48 2.94 -20.62 11.71
CA ILE A 48 1.94 -21.69 11.90
C ILE A 48 0.68 -21.40 11.06
N VAL A 49 0.20 -20.17 11.09
CA VAL A 49 -1.02 -19.78 10.34
C VAL A 49 -0.80 -19.90 8.84
N SER A 50 0.37 -19.49 8.37
CA SER A 50 0.75 -19.61 6.97
C SER A 50 0.82 -21.07 6.51
N GLU A 51 1.32 -21.96 7.33
CA GLU A 51 1.36 -23.40 7.02
C GLU A 51 -0.05 -23.99 6.94
N LEU A 52 -0.94 -23.62 7.84
CA LEU A 52 -2.35 -24.04 7.78
C LEU A 52 -3.00 -23.58 6.46
N PHE A 53 -2.78 -22.33 6.05
CA PHE A 53 -3.27 -21.84 4.76
C PHE A 53 -2.65 -22.62 3.59
N ARG A 54 -1.33 -22.86 3.57
CA ARG A 54 -0.66 -23.62 2.50
C ARG A 54 -1.23 -25.01 2.34
N LYS A 55 -1.51 -25.70 3.45
CA LYS A 55 -2.15 -27.03 3.45
C LYS A 55 -3.51 -26.99 2.74
N HIS A 56 -4.37 -26.07 3.10
CA HIS A 56 -5.70 -25.93 2.50
C HIS A 56 -5.64 -25.45 1.05
N LEU A 57 -4.74 -24.54 0.71
CA LEU A 57 -4.52 -24.08 -0.67
C LEU A 57 -4.11 -25.24 -1.58
N SER A 58 -3.16 -26.07 -1.13
CA SER A 58 -2.70 -27.26 -1.87
C SER A 58 -3.84 -28.25 -2.11
N SER A 59 -4.63 -28.56 -1.07
CA SER A 59 -5.77 -29.48 -1.20
C SER A 59 -6.85 -28.99 -2.16
N ARG A 60 -7.01 -27.66 -2.27
CA ARG A 60 -8.00 -27.00 -3.14
C ARG A 60 -7.47 -26.63 -4.52
N LYS A 61 -6.18 -26.86 -4.79
CA LYS A 61 -5.49 -26.44 -6.02
C LYS A 61 -5.69 -24.93 -6.29
N GLN A 62 -5.68 -24.13 -5.23
CA GLN A 62 -5.73 -22.66 -5.32
C GLN A 62 -4.31 -22.11 -5.30
N HIS A 63 -4.00 -21.19 -6.19
CA HIS A 63 -2.73 -20.49 -6.26
C HIS A 63 -2.91 -19.09 -5.68
N VAL A 64 -2.51 -18.92 -4.43
CA VAL A 64 -2.53 -17.64 -3.71
C VAL A 64 -1.20 -17.52 -2.96
N ASP A 65 -0.49 -16.43 -3.17
CA ASP A 65 0.74 -16.15 -2.45
C ASP A 65 0.46 -15.81 -1.00
N ILE A 66 1.34 -16.22 -0.09
CA ILE A 66 1.25 -15.86 1.33
C ILE A 66 2.46 -15.01 1.69
N GLU A 67 2.19 -13.81 2.18
CA GLU A 67 3.20 -12.89 2.69
C GLU A 67 2.99 -12.68 4.20
N GLU A 68 4.04 -12.88 4.96
CA GLU A 68 4.06 -12.65 6.40
C GLU A 68 4.62 -11.27 6.69
N VAL A 69 3.90 -10.49 7.50
CA VAL A 69 4.32 -9.16 7.92
C VAL A 69 4.40 -9.08 9.44
N ARG A 70 5.36 -8.33 9.95
CA ARG A 70 5.50 -8.03 11.37
C ARG A 70 5.27 -6.56 11.63
N ALA A 71 4.41 -6.26 12.60
CA ALA A 71 4.20 -4.90 13.03
C ALA A 71 5.23 -4.52 14.10
N ASN A 72 6.06 -3.53 13.80
CA ASN A 72 7.10 -3.02 14.71
C ASN A 72 6.77 -1.62 15.26
N VAL A 73 5.62 -1.06 14.88
CA VAL A 73 5.18 0.29 15.27
C VAL A 73 3.98 0.16 16.20
N ARG A 74 3.79 1.13 17.07
CA ARG A 74 2.61 1.22 17.93
C ARG A 74 1.33 1.12 17.08
N LYS A 75 0.38 0.31 17.53
CA LYS A 75 -0.85 -0.02 16.79
C LYS A 75 -1.65 1.22 16.42
N GLU A 76 -1.88 2.11 17.38
CA GLU A 76 -2.66 3.33 17.17
C GLU A 76 -2.02 4.27 16.15
N ASP A 77 -0.69 4.45 16.21
CA ASP A 77 0.05 5.28 15.27
C ASP A 77 0.00 4.66 13.86
N ARG A 78 0.21 3.35 13.75
CA ARG A 78 0.14 2.62 12.48
C ARG A 78 -1.23 2.77 11.81
N ILE A 79 -2.31 2.61 12.58
CA ILE A 79 -3.68 2.73 12.07
C ILE A 79 -3.92 4.14 11.53
N ILE A 80 -3.58 5.17 12.30
CA ILE A 80 -3.82 6.55 11.91
C ILE A 80 -2.95 6.93 10.72
N ASP A 81 -1.65 6.66 10.78
CA ASP A 81 -0.71 7.03 9.71
C ASP A 81 -1.04 6.34 8.38
N SER A 82 -1.63 5.14 8.43
CA SER A 82 -2.07 4.43 7.22
C SER A 82 -3.38 4.96 6.67
N LEU A 83 -4.38 5.21 7.54
CA LEU A 83 -5.75 5.51 7.09
C LEU A 83 -5.99 7.00 6.86
N GLU A 84 -5.45 7.89 7.70
CA GLU A 84 -5.70 9.32 7.62
C GLU A 84 -5.42 9.92 6.23
N PRO A 85 -4.27 9.66 5.57
CA PRO A 85 -4.00 10.21 4.25
C PRO A 85 -5.00 9.75 3.18
N ILE A 86 -5.39 8.49 3.22
CA ILE A 86 -6.30 7.88 2.24
C ILE A 86 -7.74 8.38 2.44
N LEU A 87 -8.15 8.55 3.70
CA LEU A 87 -9.48 9.08 4.04
C LEU A 87 -9.60 10.55 3.69
N ASN A 88 -8.61 11.38 4.02
CA ASN A 88 -8.57 12.80 3.70
C ASN A 88 -8.56 13.07 2.19
N GLN A 89 -7.97 12.16 1.41
CA GLN A 89 -7.97 12.22 -0.05
C GLN A 89 -9.19 11.55 -0.69
N HIS A 90 -10.14 11.06 0.09
CA HIS A 90 -11.32 10.31 -0.38
C HIS A 90 -10.99 9.14 -1.30
N ARG A 91 -9.89 8.43 -1.02
CA ARG A 91 -9.37 7.34 -1.87
C ARG A 91 -9.74 5.94 -1.39
N LEU A 92 -10.43 5.82 -0.26
CA LEU A 92 -11.00 4.55 0.20
C LEU A 92 -12.44 4.43 -0.30
N VAL A 93 -12.70 3.43 -1.13
CA VAL A 93 -14.03 3.08 -1.63
C VAL A 93 -14.50 1.84 -0.91
N VAL A 94 -15.65 1.90 -0.27
CA VAL A 94 -16.21 0.80 0.51
C VAL A 94 -17.45 0.27 -0.19
N ASP A 95 -17.50 -1.04 -0.42
CA ASP A 95 -18.69 -1.70 -0.94
C ASP A 95 -19.84 -1.58 0.06
N ARG A 96 -21.05 -1.34 -0.44
CA ARG A 96 -22.24 -1.25 0.39
C ARG A 96 -22.48 -2.50 1.24
N SER A 97 -22.15 -3.66 0.71
CA SER A 97 -22.26 -4.93 1.43
C SER A 97 -21.40 -4.99 2.69
N VAL A 98 -20.25 -4.29 2.71
CA VAL A 98 -19.39 -4.19 3.91
C VAL A 98 -20.10 -3.41 5.01
N VAL A 99 -20.75 -2.29 4.67
CA VAL A 99 -21.50 -1.47 5.62
C VAL A 99 -22.66 -2.26 6.23
N GLU A 100 -23.40 -2.96 5.37
CA GLU A 100 -24.53 -3.80 5.82
C GLU A 100 -24.06 -4.97 6.68
N TRP A 101 -22.94 -5.59 6.31
CA TRP A 101 -22.36 -6.69 7.08
C TRP A 101 -21.83 -6.22 8.44
N ASP A 102 -21.14 -5.08 8.48
CA ASP A 102 -20.60 -4.50 9.73
C ASP A 102 -21.72 -4.29 10.77
N TYR A 103 -22.87 -3.81 10.30
CA TYR A 103 -24.03 -3.68 11.17
C TYR A 103 -24.64 -5.04 11.58
N ARG A 104 -24.80 -5.97 10.62
CA ARG A 104 -25.50 -7.25 10.86
C ARG A 104 -24.68 -8.23 11.69
N SER A 105 -23.36 -8.25 11.54
CA SER A 105 -22.48 -9.23 12.17
C SER A 105 -22.44 -9.15 13.70
N ASN A 106 -22.91 -8.05 14.27
CA ASN A 106 -22.87 -7.80 15.69
C ASN A 106 -24.27 -7.85 16.36
N LYS A 107 -25.29 -8.36 15.65
CA LYS A 107 -26.67 -8.41 16.18
C LYS A 107 -26.83 -9.26 17.43
N ASP A 108 -26.02 -10.31 17.53
CA ASP A 108 -26.05 -11.25 18.67
C ASP A 108 -25.29 -10.74 19.90
N GLU A 109 -24.57 -9.60 19.75
CA GLU A 109 -23.92 -8.95 20.88
C GLU A 109 -24.92 -8.18 21.75
N ALA A 110 -24.58 -8.02 23.02
CA ALA A 110 -25.32 -7.14 23.92
C ALA A 110 -25.35 -5.72 23.30
N PRO A 111 -26.52 -5.03 23.40
CA PRO A 111 -26.69 -3.72 22.73
C PRO A 111 -25.57 -2.71 23.03
N GLU A 112 -25.04 -2.71 24.25
CA GLU A 112 -23.98 -1.81 24.73
C GLU A 112 -22.64 -2.10 24.08
N LEU A 113 -22.43 -3.35 23.64
CA LEU A 113 -21.16 -3.80 23.07
C LEU A 113 -21.15 -3.76 21.53
N ARG A 114 -22.33 -3.76 20.88
CA ARG A 114 -22.45 -3.84 19.42
C ARG A 114 -21.59 -2.83 18.68
N LEU A 115 -21.63 -1.58 19.11
CA LEU A 115 -20.89 -0.50 18.48
C LEU A 115 -19.38 -0.73 18.57
N LEU A 116 -18.89 -1.28 19.67
CA LEU A 116 -17.45 -1.47 19.89
C LEU A 116 -16.81 -2.42 18.86
N TYR A 117 -17.60 -3.34 18.30
CA TYR A 117 -17.14 -4.29 17.30
C TYR A 117 -17.37 -3.82 15.86
N MET A 118 -17.96 -2.64 15.64
CA MET A 118 -18.26 -2.12 14.31
C MET A 118 -17.06 -1.34 13.75
N LEU A 119 -16.65 -1.66 12.53
CA LEU A 119 -15.54 -1.00 11.83
C LEU A 119 -15.72 0.52 11.78
N PHE A 120 -16.88 0.98 11.34
CA PHE A 120 -17.11 2.41 11.17
C PHE A 120 -17.20 3.18 12.49
N TYR A 121 -17.65 2.52 13.56
CA TYR A 121 -17.57 3.09 14.91
C TYR A 121 -16.11 3.18 15.37
N GLN A 122 -15.33 2.12 15.20
CA GLN A 122 -13.89 2.12 15.51
C GLN A 122 -13.16 3.24 14.77
N MET A 123 -13.43 3.42 13.47
CA MET A 123 -12.86 4.52 12.66
C MET A 123 -13.19 5.89 13.23
N SER A 124 -14.43 6.10 13.69
CA SER A 124 -14.88 7.40 14.23
C SER A 124 -14.30 7.73 15.61
N ARG A 125 -13.76 6.75 16.33
CA ARG A 125 -13.26 6.89 17.71
C ARG A 125 -11.74 6.78 17.81
N MET A 126 -11.07 6.38 16.74
CA MET A 126 -9.64 6.20 16.76
C MET A 126 -8.91 7.54 16.96
N CYS A 127 -7.99 7.56 17.91
CA CYS A 127 -7.06 8.66 18.13
C CYS A 127 -5.68 8.10 18.57
N ARG A 128 -4.67 8.96 18.67
CA ARG A 128 -3.29 8.54 19.03
C ARG A 128 -3.11 8.15 20.51
N GLU A 129 -4.16 8.26 21.31
CA GLU A 129 -4.12 7.83 22.70
C GLU A 129 -4.17 6.31 22.80
N LYS A 130 -3.31 5.74 23.65
CA LYS A 130 -3.27 4.29 23.87
C LYS A 130 -4.60 3.78 24.39
N GLY A 131 -5.16 2.78 23.71
CA GLY A 131 -6.42 2.15 24.10
C GLY A 131 -7.65 3.01 23.82
N ALA A 132 -7.57 4.00 22.92
CA ALA A 132 -8.70 4.83 22.52
C ALA A 132 -9.90 4.01 22.02
N VAL A 133 -9.63 2.88 21.38
CA VAL A 133 -10.64 1.91 20.94
C VAL A 133 -10.37 0.58 21.61
N LYS A 134 -11.36 0.06 22.32
CA LYS A 134 -11.22 -1.18 23.10
C LYS A 134 -11.10 -2.44 22.23
N HIS A 135 -11.82 -2.46 21.11
CA HIS A 135 -11.80 -3.52 20.12
C HIS A 135 -11.51 -2.88 18.76
N ASP A 136 -10.30 -2.98 18.28
CA ASP A 136 -9.82 -2.30 17.09
C ASP A 136 -9.39 -3.28 15.97
N ASP A 137 -9.66 -4.57 16.12
CA ASP A 137 -9.18 -5.62 15.23
C ASP A 137 -9.61 -5.43 13.76
N ARG A 138 -10.86 -4.98 13.54
CA ARG A 138 -11.36 -4.69 12.17
C ARG A 138 -10.65 -3.51 11.56
N LEU A 139 -10.45 -2.47 12.36
CA LEU A 139 -9.79 -1.26 11.92
C LEU A 139 -8.30 -1.49 11.65
N ASP A 140 -7.65 -2.27 12.50
CA ASP A 140 -6.26 -2.65 12.33
C ASP A 140 -6.04 -3.50 11.07
N CYS A 141 -6.90 -4.46 10.82
CA CYS A 141 -6.86 -5.26 9.59
C CYS A 141 -7.04 -4.39 8.34
N LEU A 142 -7.95 -3.41 8.37
CA LEU A 142 -8.10 -2.44 7.27
C LEU A 142 -6.84 -1.60 7.09
N ALA A 143 -6.26 -1.09 8.19
CA ALA A 143 -5.06 -0.28 8.15
C ALA A 143 -3.87 -1.04 7.55
N GLN A 144 -3.68 -2.30 7.92
CA GLN A 144 -2.64 -3.16 7.34
C GLN A 144 -2.84 -3.34 5.83
N GLY A 145 -4.07 -3.58 5.39
CA GLY A 145 -4.38 -3.69 3.96
C GLY A 145 -4.09 -2.39 3.21
N VAL A 146 -4.44 -1.24 3.78
CA VAL A 146 -4.16 0.08 3.20
C VAL A 146 -2.66 0.34 3.15
N GLN A 147 -1.94 0.08 4.23
CA GLN A 147 -0.49 0.24 4.30
C GLN A 147 0.20 -0.60 3.23
N TYR A 148 -0.16 -1.86 3.09
CA TYR A 148 0.38 -2.76 2.08
C TYR A 148 0.29 -2.18 0.67
N PHE A 149 -0.89 -1.65 0.29
CA PHE A 149 -1.07 -1.04 -1.03
C PHE A 149 -0.32 0.29 -1.18
N THR A 150 -0.20 1.07 -0.11
CA THR A 150 0.54 2.34 -0.13
C THR A 150 2.03 2.09 -0.31
N ASP A 151 2.58 1.13 0.39
CA ASP A 151 3.99 0.75 0.30
C ASP A 151 4.31 0.17 -1.10
N ALA A 152 3.46 -0.71 -1.61
CA ALA A 152 3.61 -1.24 -2.96
C ALA A 152 3.59 -0.16 -4.04
N LEU A 153 2.76 0.89 -3.87
CA LEU A 153 2.72 2.04 -4.78
C LEU A 153 3.98 2.89 -4.71
N SER A 154 4.51 3.13 -3.52
CA SER A 154 5.72 3.94 -3.35
C SER A 154 6.92 3.25 -3.98
N ILE A 155 7.05 1.93 -3.84
CA ILE A 155 8.08 1.13 -4.47
C ILE A 155 7.95 1.20 -6.00
N SER A 156 6.75 0.96 -6.53
CA SER A 156 6.49 1.00 -7.98
C SER A 156 6.76 2.39 -8.58
N ALA A 157 6.37 3.47 -7.91
CA ALA A 157 6.65 4.83 -8.35
C ALA A 157 8.16 5.11 -8.39
N THR A 158 8.89 4.67 -7.37
CA THR A 158 10.35 4.83 -7.30
C THR A 158 11.06 4.02 -8.39
N GLU A 159 10.61 2.81 -8.68
CA GLU A 159 11.14 1.98 -9.75
C GLU A 159 10.88 2.61 -11.12
N MET A 160 9.70 3.14 -11.35
CA MET A 160 9.36 3.85 -12.58
C MET A 160 10.20 5.11 -12.79
N ILE A 161 10.47 5.88 -11.73
CA ILE A 161 11.36 7.05 -11.79
C ILE A 161 12.78 6.60 -12.17
N LYS A 162 13.31 5.58 -11.50
CA LYS A 162 14.66 5.04 -11.82
C LYS A 162 14.76 4.49 -13.24
N LEU A 163 13.69 3.86 -13.73
CA LEU A 163 13.66 3.36 -15.10
C LEU A 163 13.72 4.51 -16.10
N ARG A 164 12.89 5.55 -15.90
CA ARG A 164 12.88 6.75 -16.74
C ARG A 164 14.22 7.47 -16.74
N GLU A 165 14.82 7.69 -15.58
CA GLU A 165 16.16 8.28 -15.47
C GLU A 165 17.22 7.48 -16.23
N ARG A 166 17.12 6.14 -16.20
CA ARG A 166 18.04 5.26 -16.93
C ARG A 166 17.83 5.34 -18.43
N GLU A 167 16.59 5.41 -18.90
CA GLU A 167 16.27 5.59 -20.32
C GLU A 167 16.76 6.96 -20.82
N GLU A 168 16.45 8.05 -20.11
CA GLU A 168 16.92 9.39 -20.43
C GLU A 168 18.46 9.46 -20.49
N PHE A 169 19.14 8.82 -19.54
CA PHE A 169 20.60 8.75 -19.55
C PHE A 169 21.14 7.97 -20.75
N LYS A 170 20.47 6.89 -21.14
CA LYS A 170 20.84 6.10 -22.32
C LYS A 170 20.68 6.91 -23.59
N ASP A 171 19.58 7.62 -23.78
CA ASP A 171 19.32 8.47 -24.93
C ASP A 171 20.36 9.60 -25.05
N ILE A 172 20.73 10.23 -23.92
CA ILE A 172 21.80 11.23 -23.86
C ILE A 172 23.12 10.62 -24.27
N LEU A 173 23.44 9.41 -23.83
CA LEU A 173 24.69 8.73 -24.13
C LEU A 173 24.78 8.34 -25.62
N GLU A 174 23.68 7.83 -26.18
CA GLU A 174 23.60 7.52 -27.62
C GLU A 174 23.74 8.77 -28.47
N GLY A 175 23.02 9.85 -28.13
CA GLY A 175 23.16 11.12 -28.80
C GLY A 175 24.58 11.72 -28.72
N PHE A 176 25.26 11.50 -27.59
CA PHE A 176 26.67 11.92 -27.43
C PHE A 176 27.63 11.12 -28.32
N LEU A 177 27.36 9.84 -28.52
CA LEU A 177 28.17 8.98 -29.38
C LEU A 177 27.99 9.34 -30.87
N ASP A 178 26.78 9.72 -31.27
CA ASP A 178 26.46 10.09 -32.66
C ASP A 178 26.99 11.47 -33.03
N ASP A 179 26.85 12.47 -32.16
CA ASP A 179 27.44 13.82 -32.35
C ASP A 179 27.86 14.41 -30.98
N PRO A 180 29.12 14.21 -30.59
CA PRO A 180 29.64 14.69 -29.30
C PRO A 180 29.56 16.21 -29.12
N VAL A 181 29.70 16.98 -30.21
CA VAL A 181 29.72 18.45 -30.13
C VAL A 181 28.31 19.02 -29.99
N ALA A 182 27.35 18.51 -30.78
CA ALA A 182 25.96 18.93 -30.70
C ALA A 182 25.35 18.50 -29.36
N SER A 183 25.65 17.27 -28.90
CA SER A 183 25.16 16.74 -27.64
C SER A 183 25.71 17.48 -26.42
N ALA A 184 26.99 17.87 -26.43
CA ALA A 184 27.57 18.69 -25.38
C ALA A 184 26.90 20.07 -25.30
N ASN A 185 26.58 20.68 -26.43
CA ASN A 185 25.85 21.95 -26.49
C ASN A 185 24.41 21.79 -25.94
N HIS A 186 23.73 20.74 -26.31
CA HIS A 186 22.38 20.45 -25.83
C HIS A 186 22.34 20.19 -24.29
N MET A 187 23.32 19.45 -23.79
CA MET A 187 23.48 19.20 -22.35
C MET A 187 23.69 20.50 -21.56
N VAL A 188 24.55 21.39 -22.09
CA VAL A 188 24.78 22.70 -21.46
C VAL A 188 23.53 23.58 -21.52
N MET A 189 22.73 23.50 -22.58
CA MET A 189 21.48 24.25 -22.70
C MET A 189 20.38 23.72 -21.71
N GLY A 190 20.37 22.42 -21.42
CA GLY A 190 19.45 21.81 -20.44
C GLY A 190 19.77 22.13 -18.97
N MET A 191 20.98 22.62 -18.68
CA MET A 191 21.41 22.96 -17.33
C MET A 191 20.63 24.17 -16.76
N ASN A 192 20.41 24.18 -15.44
CA ASN A 192 19.90 25.37 -14.76
C ASN A 192 20.89 26.54 -14.81
N LEU A 193 20.41 27.74 -14.43
CA LEU A 193 21.22 28.99 -14.53
C LEU A 193 22.59 28.89 -13.88
N ASP A 194 22.70 28.23 -12.73
CA ASP A 194 23.95 28.09 -12.00
C ASP A 194 24.91 27.08 -12.63
N GLN A 195 24.34 25.97 -13.10
CA GLN A 195 25.10 24.98 -13.90
C GLN A 195 25.62 25.56 -15.20
N ARG A 196 24.83 26.37 -15.90
CA ARG A 196 25.23 27.09 -17.10
C ARG A 196 26.38 28.07 -16.85
N LYS A 197 26.30 28.83 -15.75
CA LYS A 197 27.40 29.75 -15.34
C LYS A 197 28.70 28.99 -15.09
N LYS A 198 28.61 27.84 -14.40
CA LYS A 198 29.77 27.00 -14.10
C LYS A 198 30.39 26.39 -15.36
N ALA A 199 29.55 25.88 -16.27
CA ALA A 199 29.99 25.33 -17.54
C ALA A 199 30.67 26.40 -18.46
N ARG A 200 30.17 27.64 -18.46
CA ARG A 200 30.79 28.76 -19.13
C ARG A 200 32.21 29.07 -18.62
N GLY A 201 32.37 29.02 -17.29
CA GLY A 201 33.68 29.22 -16.66
C GLY A 201 34.71 28.17 -17.06
N LEU A 202 34.27 26.95 -17.25
CA LEU A 202 35.12 25.84 -17.68
C LEU A 202 35.52 25.92 -19.15
N GLN A 203 34.69 26.52 -19.99
CA GLN A 203 34.98 26.64 -21.45
C GLN A 203 35.78 27.91 -21.82
N GLY A 204 36.02 28.82 -20.88
CA GLY A 204 36.84 30.01 -21.09
C GLY A 204 36.40 30.93 -22.26
N LYS A 205 35.17 30.76 -22.77
CA LYS A 205 34.66 31.47 -23.94
C LYS A 205 33.26 32.05 -23.70
N LYS A 206 32.95 33.06 -24.50
CA LYS A 206 31.77 33.91 -24.51
C LYS A 206 30.51 33.34 -23.86
N PRO A 207 29.74 34.16 -23.15
CA PRO A 207 28.51 33.72 -22.46
C PRO A 207 27.55 33.05 -23.42
N LEU A 208 27.08 31.86 -23.04
CA LEU A 208 26.01 31.18 -23.76
C LEU A 208 24.73 32.02 -23.66
N PRO A 209 23.91 32.09 -24.72
CA PRO A 209 22.66 32.86 -24.69
C PRO A 209 21.76 32.35 -23.56
N THR A 210 21.24 33.26 -22.77
CA THR A 210 20.18 32.99 -21.80
C THR A 210 18.91 32.80 -22.58
N TRP A 211 18.37 31.59 -22.54
CA TRP A 211 17.00 31.34 -22.98
C TRP A 211 16.06 31.81 -21.89
N VAL A 212 15.18 32.69 -22.23
CA VAL A 212 14.04 33.12 -21.44
C VAL A 212 12.90 32.13 -21.64
#